data_f30be469330e46a3a08bfa90fad90fa7
#
_entry.id   f30be469330e46a3a08bfa90fad90fa7
#
_cell.length_a   1.000
_cell.length_b   1.000
_cell.length_c   1.000
_cell.angle_alpha   90.00
_cell.angle_beta   90.00
_cell.angle_gamma   90.00
#
_symmetry.space_group_name_H-M   'P 1'
#
loop_
_entity.id
_entity.type
_entity.pdbx_description
1 polymer ?
#
loop_
_entity_poly.entity_id
_entity_poly.type
_entity_poly.pdbx_seq_one_letter_code
_entity_poly.pdbx_strand_id
1 'polypeptide(L)'
;VTDQQPTITVRGSTPLPEAFATMDDNDIRAVTVVDEHGKPLGFVKRREARNASGTCADILHPFRMTGKAEDNLRVVLSRLYESNTSWMPIVDEDGRYNGEISQDYIAEYLSSGRTRRALNIHSDS
;
A
#
# COMPACT_ATOMS: atom_id res chain seq x y z
N VAL A 1 10.09 8.88 0.17
CA VAL A 1 8.78 8.71 -0.48
C VAL A 1 7.71 9.23 0.46
N THR A 2 7.22 10.43 0.22
CA THR A 2 6.27 11.06 1.12
C THR A 2 4.96 11.45 0.45
N ASP A 3 4.89 11.46 -0.87
CA ASP A 3 3.69 11.80 -1.63
C ASP A 3 2.92 10.53 -1.93
N GLN A 4 2.35 9.94 -0.92
CA GLN A 4 1.62 8.70 -1.05
C GLN A 4 0.12 8.91 -1.19
N GLN A 5 -0.56 7.83 -1.53
CA GLN A 5 -2.01 7.80 -1.65
C GLN A 5 -2.67 8.07 -0.30
N PRO A 6 -3.92 8.54 -0.31
CA PRO A 6 -4.68 8.70 0.94
C PRO A 6 -4.72 7.39 1.73
N THR A 7 -4.65 7.52 3.05
CA THR A 7 -4.61 6.36 3.92
C THR A 7 -6.02 5.92 4.32
N ILE A 8 -6.56 4.96 3.58
CA ILE A 8 -7.83 4.33 3.91
C ILE A 8 -7.52 2.96 4.44
N THR A 9 -7.95 2.67 5.65
CA THR A 9 -7.64 1.40 6.32
C THR A 9 -8.89 0.78 6.95
N VAL A 10 -8.81 -0.54 7.15
CA VAL A 10 -9.80 -1.27 7.93
C VAL A 10 -9.07 -2.16 8.94
N ARG A 11 -9.81 -2.76 9.83
CA ARG A 11 -9.25 -3.66 10.85
C ARG A 11 -9.51 -5.12 10.43
N GLY A 12 -8.75 -6.04 11.02
CA GLY A 12 -8.99 -7.46 10.79
C GLY A 12 -10.37 -7.92 11.19
N SER A 13 -10.96 -7.28 12.21
CA SER A 13 -12.31 -7.59 12.69
C SER A 13 -13.41 -6.92 11.86
N THR A 14 -13.07 -6.04 10.93
CA THR A 14 -14.07 -5.36 10.10
C THR A 14 -14.82 -6.39 9.25
N PRO A 15 -16.17 -6.38 9.26
CA PRO A 15 -16.94 -7.28 8.41
C PRO A 15 -16.67 -7.03 6.94
N LEU A 16 -16.62 -8.09 6.16
CA LEU A 16 -16.32 -8.00 4.73
C LEU A 16 -17.31 -7.13 3.95
N PRO A 17 -18.62 -7.14 4.23
CA PRO A 17 -19.53 -6.21 3.56
C PRO A 17 -19.17 -4.75 3.79
N GLU A 18 -18.71 -4.40 5.01
CA GLU A 18 -18.29 -3.05 5.32
C GLU A 18 -17.01 -2.68 4.60
N ALA A 19 -16.05 -3.62 4.56
CA ALA A 19 -14.81 -3.41 3.82
C ALA A 19 -15.08 -3.23 2.32
N PHE A 20 -16.00 -4.02 1.77
CA PHE A 20 -16.39 -3.88 0.37
C PHE A 20 -17.00 -2.51 0.10
N ALA A 21 -17.90 -2.05 0.97
CA ALA A 21 -18.52 -0.74 0.82
C ALA A 21 -17.47 0.37 0.87
N THR A 22 -16.49 0.25 1.76
CA THR A 22 -15.40 1.22 1.85
C THR A 22 -14.60 1.28 0.55
N MET A 23 -14.28 0.14 -0.02
CA MET A 23 -13.54 0.10 -1.28
C MET A 23 -14.37 0.63 -2.45
N ASP A 24 -15.65 0.28 -2.49
CA ASP A 24 -16.53 0.70 -3.56
C ASP A 24 -16.77 2.21 -3.52
N ASP A 25 -17.00 2.76 -2.33
CA ASP A 25 -17.25 4.19 -2.15
C ASP A 25 -16.02 5.04 -2.51
N ASN A 26 -14.84 4.48 -2.37
CA ASN A 26 -13.58 5.18 -2.65
C ASN A 26 -12.95 4.77 -3.98
N ASP A 27 -13.62 3.91 -4.72
CA ASP A 27 -13.16 3.40 -6.02
C ASP A 27 -11.74 2.82 -5.95
N ILE A 28 -11.49 2.01 -4.92
CA ILE A 28 -10.21 1.32 -4.76
C ILE A 28 -10.43 -0.18 -4.85
N ARG A 29 -9.44 -0.89 -5.37
CA ARG A 29 -9.52 -2.33 -5.62
C ARG A 29 -9.04 -3.18 -4.46
N ALA A 30 -8.36 -2.56 -3.51
CA ALA A 30 -7.87 -3.24 -2.33
C ALA A 30 -7.79 -2.23 -1.20
N VAL A 31 -7.90 -2.72 0.03
CA VAL A 31 -7.80 -1.87 1.21
C VAL A 31 -6.81 -2.49 2.19
N THR A 32 -6.00 -1.65 2.81
CA THR A 32 -5.02 -2.08 3.79
C THR A 32 -5.69 -2.39 5.11
N VAL A 33 -5.33 -3.53 5.68
CA VAL A 33 -5.78 -3.97 7.00
C VAL A 33 -4.68 -3.66 8.00
N VAL A 34 -5.03 -2.95 9.07
CA VAL A 34 -4.07 -2.60 10.12
C VAL A 34 -4.49 -3.21 11.45
N ASP A 35 -3.54 -3.34 12.36
CA ASP A 35 -3.82 -3.80 13.72
C ASP A 35 -4.26 -2.63 14.60
N GLU A 36 -4.43 -2.90 15.89
CA GLU A 36 -4.89 -1.89 16.86
C GLU A 36 -3.88 -0.76 17.05
N HIS A 37 -2.64 -0.99 16.65
CA HIS A 37 -1.57 0.02 16.74
C HIS A 37 -1.34 0.75 15.41
N GLY A 38 -2.14 0.44 14.39
CA GLY A 38 -2.01 1.08 13.09
C GLY A 38 -0.94 0.46 12.20
N LYS A 39 -0.40 -0.69 12.57
CA LYS A 39 0.61 -1.37 11.76
C LYS A 39 -0.04 -2.18 10.66
N PRO A 40 0.48 -2.13 9.43
CA PRO A 40 -0.12 -2.87 8.32
C PRO A 40 0.09 -4.37 8.48
N LEU A 41 -1.00 -5.12 8.43
CA LEU A 41 -0.99 -6.58 8.49
C LEU A 41 -1.02 -7.19 7.10
N GLY A 42 -1.80 -6.59 6.20
CA GLY A 42 -2.01 -7.11 4.88
C GLY A 42 -3.09 -6.30 4.17
N PHE A 43 -3.70 -6.90 3.18
CA PHE A 43 -4.75 -6.22 2.42
C PHE A 43 -5.85 -7.20 2.04
N VAL A 44 -7.02 -6.62 1.72
CA VAL A 44 -8.20 -7.35 1.24
C VAL A 44 -8.53 -6.84 -0.14
N LYS A 45 -8.80 -7.74 -1.08
CA LYS A 45 -9.14 -7.39 -2.45
C LYS A 45 -10.65 -7.21 -2.58
N ARG A 46 -11.07 -6.14 -3.28
CA ARG A 46 -12.49 -5.84 -3.46
C ARG A 46 -13.24 -7.00 -4.10
N ARG A 47 -12.68 -7.62 -5.13
CA ARG A 47 -13.35 -8.71 -5.83
C ARG A 47 -13.58 -9.92 -4.94
N GLU A 48 -12.71 -10.13 -3.95
CA GLU A 48 -12.85 -11.25 -3.01
C GLU A 48 -13.81 -10.93 -1.87
N ALA A 49 -13.97 -9.65 -1.55
CA ALA A 49 -14.90 -9.21 -0.53
C ALA A 49 -16.34 -9.12 -1.05
N ARG A 50 -16.52 -9.09 -2.37
CA ARG A 50 -17.84 -8.98 -2.97
C ARG A 50 -18.69 -10.20 -2.61
N ASN A 51 -19.84 -9.95 -2.00
CA ASN A 51 -20.77 -11.00 -1.59
C ASN A 51 -20.17 -12.01 -0.61
N ALA A 52 -19.08 -11.64 0.06
CA ALA A 52 -18.44 -12.49 1.05
C ALA A 52 -19.02 -12.25 2.43
N SER A 53 -18.96 -13.28 3.28
CA SER A 53 -19.30 -13.16 4.69
C SER A 53 -18.05 -13.37 5.52
N GLY A 54 -18.11 -12.94 6.80
CA GLY A 54 -16.98 -13.04 7.69
C GLY A 54 -16.27 -11.70 7.85
N THR A 55 -15.00 -11.74 8.21
CA THR A 55 -14.21 -10.55 8.51
C THR A 55 -13.01 -10.44 7.57
N CYS A 56 -12.37 -9.29 7.59
CA CYS A 56 -11.19 -9.05 6.76
C CYS A 56 -10.07 -10.04 7.05
N ALA A 57 -9.94 -10.49 8.29
CA ALA A 57 -8.93 -11.48 8.66
C ALA A 57 -9.10 -12.81 7.91
N ASP A 58 -10.32 -13.13 7.49
CA ASP A 58 -10.61 -14.41 6.85
C ASP A 58 -10.06 -14.51 5.42
N ILE A 59 -9.88 -13.38 4.75
CA ILE A 59 -9.36 -13.36 3.36
C ILE A 59 -8.16 -12.43 3.23
N LEU A 60 -7.43 -12.22 4.31
CA LEU A 60 -6.29 -11.33 4.36
C LEU A 60 -5.11 -11.87 3.54
N HIS A 61 -4.57 -11.00 2.70
CA HIS A 61 -3.31 -11.24 2.00
C HIS A 61 -2.21 -10.50 2.76
N PRO A 62 -1.26 -11.20 3.40
CA PRO A 62 -0.23 -10.50 4.16
C PRO A 62 0.74 -9.76 3.25
N PHE A 63 1.26 -8.64 3.73
CA PHE A 63 2.31 -7.92 3.02
C PHE A 63 3.62 -8.67 3.15
N ARG A 64 4.34 -8.76 2.04
CA ARG A 64 5.66 -9.40 2.01
C ARG A 64 6.75 -8.43 2.40
N MET A 65 6.57 -7.15 2.10
CA MET A 65 7.55 -6.12 2.36
C MET A 65 6.84 -4.81 2.69
N THR A 66 7.55 -3.94 3.41
CA THR A 66 7.11 -2.59 3.68
C THR A 66 8.22 -1.63 3.28
N GLY A 67 7.84 -0.39 2.95
CA GLY A 67 8.77 0.69 2.72
C GLY A 67 8.67 1.72 3.84
N LYS A 68 9.66 2.59 3.93
CA LYS A 68 9.66 3.69 4.89
C LYS A 68 9.60 5.01 4.15
N ALA A 69 9.04 6.01 4.80
CA ALA A 69 8.90 7.34 4.19
C ALA A 69 10.25 7.93 3.78
N GLU A 70 11.32 7.61 4.51
CA GLU A 70 12.67 8.07 4.19
C GLU A 70 13.36 7.27 3.09
N ASP A 71 12.81 6.14 2.68
CA ASP A 71 13.39 5.35 1.57
C ASP A 71 13.30 6.14 0.28
N ASN A 72 14.32 6.04 -0.57
CA ASN A 72 14.25 6.65 -1.89
C ASN A 72 13.52 5.72 -2.86
N LEU A 73 13.10 6.28 -4.00
CA LEU A 73 12.32 5.53 -4.99
C LEU A 73 13.04 4.33 -5.53
N ARG A 74 14.36 4.40 -5.66
CA ARG A 74 15.17 3.30 -6.16
C ARG A 74 15.07 2.08 -5.26
N VAL A 75 15.16 2.30 -3.93
CA VAL A 75 15.03 1.24 -2.94
C VAL A 75 13.63 0.65 -2.97
N VAL A 76 12.62 1.51 -3.02
CA VAL A 76 11.22 1.07 -3.06
C VAL A 76 10.96 0.24 -4.31
N LEU A 77 11.44 0.70 -5.45
CA LEU A 77 11.25 0.00 -6.71
C LEU A 77 11.91 -1.38 -6.70
N SER A 78 13.13 -1.46 -6.15
CA SER A 78 13.82 -2.74 -6.00
C SER A 78 13.02 -3.72 -5.15
N ARG A 79 12.45 -3.25 -4.04
CA ARG A 79 11.63 -4.08 -3.16
C ARG A 79 10.38 -4.58 -3.85
N LEU A 80 9.72 -3.74 -4.65
CA LEU A 80 8.54 -4.15 -5.40
C LEU A 80 8.87 -5.25 -6.39
N TYR A 81 9.99 -5.12 -7.11
CA TYR A 81 10.42 -6.14 -8.05
C TYR A 81 10.82 -7.44 -7.36
N GLU A 82 11.60 -7.35 -6.28
CA GLU A 82 12.08 -8.52 -5.56
C GLU A 82 10.95 -9.32 -4.93
N SER A 83 9.94 -8.63 -4.41
CA SER A 83 8.80 -9.28 -3.77
C SER A 83 7.74 -9.73 -4.77
N ASN A 84 7.92 -9.40 -6.05
CA ASN A 84 6.96 -9.71 -7.10
C ASN A 84 5.56 -9.19 -6.78
N THR A 85 5.51 -7.98 -6.23
CA THR A 85 4.24 -7.32 -5.90
C THR A 85 4.12 -6.03 -6.69
N SER A 86 2.88 -5.59 -6.91
CA SER A 86 2.63 -4.36 -7.65
C SER A 86 2.54 -3.13 -6.74
N TRP A 87 2.47 -3.34 -5.43
CA TRP A 87 2.40 -2.24 -4.48
C TRP A 87 2.81 -2.72 -3.09
N MET A 88 3.14 -1.79 -2.22
CA MET A 88 3.46 -2.10 -0.84
C MET A 88 3.11 -0.94 0.08
N PRO A 89 2.87 -1.20 1.37
CA PRO A 89 2.60 -0.13 2.32
C PRO A 89 3.88 0.61 2.68
N ILE A 90 3.72 1.88 3.00
CA ILE A 90 4.77 2.71 3.56
C ILE A 90 4.46 2.88 5.04
N VAL A 91 5.46 2.70 5.87
CA VAL A 91 5.30 2.84 7.33
C VAL A 91 6.17 3.98 7.83
N ASP A 92 5.76 4.54 8.97
CA ASP A 92 6.55 5.55 9.67
C ASP A 92 7.61 4.87 10.55
N GLU A 93 8.34 5.65 11.34
CA GLU A 93 9.41 5.11 12.18
C GLU A 93 8.90 4.19 13.30
N ASP A 94 7.61 4.28 13.64
CA ASP A 94 6.98 3.41 14.63
C ASP A 94 6.39 2.16 14.00
N GLY A 95 6.51 2.01 12.68
CA GLY A 95 5.96 0.87 11.96
C GLY A 95 4.50 1.00 11.60
N ARG A 96 3.90 2.18 11.80
CA ARG A 96 2.49 2.42 11.51
C ARG A 96 2.28 2.73 10.04
N TYR A 97 1.14 2.33 9.53
CA TYR A 97 0.78 2.56 8.14
C TYR A 97 0.71 4.06 7.85
N ASN A 98 1.43 4.49 6.84
CA ASN A 98 1.55 5.91 6.47
C ASN A 98 1.28 6.12 4.98
N GLY A 99 0.53 5.21 4.37
CA GLY A 99 0.22 5.27 2.95
C GLY A 99 0.77 4.08 2.21
N GLU A 100 0.72 4.15 0.90
CA GLU A 100 1.19 3.05 0.06
C GLU A 100 1.80 3.60 -1.22
N ILE A 101 2.58 2.75 -1.89
CA ILE A 101 3.15 3.11 -3.17
C ILE A 101 2.99 1.92 -4.12
N SER A 102 2.68 2.20 -5.37
CA SER A 102 2.48 1.18 -6.39
C SER A 102 3.40 1.42 -7.58
N GLN A 103 3.57 0.40 -8.40
CA GLN A 103 4.31 0.55 -9.65
C GLN A 103 3.64 1.57 -10.56
N ASP A 104 2.31 1.60 -10.59
CA ASP A 104 1.58 2.58 -11.38
C ASP A 104 1.83 3.99 -10.90
N TYR A 105 1.84 4.19 -9.60
CA TYR A 105 2.15 5.50 -9.01
C TYR A 105 3.56 5.94 -9.36
N ILE A 106 4.52 5.03 -9.26
CA ILE A 106 5.92 5.32 -9.60
C ILE A 106 6.03 5.69 -11.08
N ALA A 107 5.37 4.94 -11.95
CA ALA A 107 5.40 5.21 -13.39
C ALA A 107 4.84 6.59 -13.70
N GLU A 108 3.71 6.98 -13.10
CA GLU A 108 3.14 8.31 -13.23
C GLU A 108 4.08 9.39 -12.75
N TYR A 109 4.68 9.16 -11.60
CA TYR A 109 5.60 10.12 -10.99
C TYR A 109 6.82 10.33 -11.90
N LEU A 110 7.37 9.25 -12.45
CA LEU A 110 8.49 9.31 -13.38
C LEU A 110 8.12 10.07 -14.65
N SER A 111 6.92 9.82 -15.19
CA SER A 111 6.49 10.48 -16.43
C SER A 111 6.23 11.97 -16.23
N SER A 112 6.00 12.42 -15.00
CA SER A 112 5.82 13.83 -14.68
C SER A 112 7.13 14.62 -14.71
N GLY A 113 8.26 13.94 -14.74
CA GLY A 113 9.58 14.56 -14.75
C GLY A 113 10.12 14.93 -13.38
N ARG A 114 9.27 14.93 -12.36
CA ARG A 114 9.71 15.33 -11.02
C ARG A 114 10.71 14.35 -10.42
N THR A 115 10.46 13.08 -10.60
CA THR A 115 11.30 12.04 -9.99
C THR A 115 12.56 11.77 -10.82
N ARG A 116 12.54 12.10 -12.10
CA ARG A 116 13.71 11.91 -12.95
C ARG A 116 14.94 12.58 -12.36
N ARG A 117 14.77 13.79 -11.84
CA ARG A 117 15.85 14.55 -11.22
C ARG A 117 16.33 13.87 -9.93
N ALA A 118 15.39 13.42 -9.11
CA ALA A 118 15.72 12.73 -7.86
C ALA A 118 16.44 11.41 -8.13
N LEU A 119 16.00 10.64 -9.11
CA LEU A 119 16.66 9.40 -9.48
C LEU A 119 18.06 9.60 -10.00
N ASN A 120 18.29 10.67 -10.76
CA ASN A 120 19.61 10.99 -11.23
C ASN A 120 20.57 11.30 -10.08
N ILE A 121 20.09 11.99 -9.08
CA ILE A 121 20.88 12.28 -7.88
C ILE A 121 21.25 10.97 -7.18
N HIS A 122 20.31 10.06 -7.03
CA HIS A 122 20.54 8.79 -6.36
C HIS A 122 21.41 7.84 -7.17
N SER A 123 21.31 7.88 -8.49
CA SER A 123 22.10 7.00 -9.34
C SER A 123 23.56 7.42 -9.41
N ASP A 124 23.87 8.66 -9.09
CA ASP A 124 25.24 9.17 -9.06
C ASP A 124 25.98 8.85 -7.76
N SER A 125 25.28 8.32 -6.78
CA SER A 125 25.86 8.05 -5.46
C SER A 125 26.19 6.60 -5.20
#